data_25976e0b070352f7c4911ed8bd5ec849
#
_entry.id   25976e0b070352f7c4911ed8bd5ec849
#
_cell.length_a   1.000
_cell.length_b   1.000
_cell.length_c   1.000
_cell.angle_alpha   90.00
_cell.angle_beta   90.00
_cell.angle_gamma   90.00
#
_symmetry.space_group_name_H-M   'P 1'
#
loop_
_entity.id
_entity.type
_entity.pdbx_description
1 polymer ?
#
loop_
_entity_poly.entity_id
_entity_poly.type
_entity_poly.pdbx_seq_one_letter_code
_entity_poly.pdbx_strand_id
1 'polypeptide(L)'
;MPKLKCFSLKSVILDDLQLVYLKWIINNVYYIVKLKVRLDIKTRTNETNVIDVNYLREYIMPDILIHLIDFDFYIVSKCKLLFENDIEKIIDSFKNDRIFIDRYWTNVKCYFDRALLCQHISSIRIIKPKLFDNIIDYPMIFDWENVKCMKIDLCPAIYSFLTEFDKIYPHIRSIEFNMGRHKYLSHLAYSTFLQSSLDIVNDIHFQYVTRLDFGSGFWRGSAYNDHCINRTKLRAQVLAYLISMPIQLIYLRIEQFEWFLHLIEYASDKLRKNALTTVRHIEFCLSSCNYGSDESAHMGKNLVPLLSSFTPYLQTLRLWRDDDFPWTSIRPKYETKYLCQVFSRHWIKSLRTTQSITEHVAVFQQDLSELVEQLKELVLLDIYGEINREKIEPYRSMVQMHFPNSRVHIEITRFRFWV
;
A
#
# COMPACT_ATOMS: atom_id res chain seq x y z
N MET A 1 31.67 22.81 -2.32
CA MET A 1 30.60 21.79 -2.20
C MET A 1 29.50 22.34 -1.31
N PRO A 2 28.22 22.21 -1.67
CA PRO A 2 27.14 22.57 -0.77
C PRO A 2 27.20 21.70 0.49
N LYS A 3 27.20 22.35 1.66
CA LYS A 3 27.27 21.64 2.96
C LYS A 3 25.90 21.04 3.24
N LEU A 4 25.80 19.72 3.35
CA LEU A 4 24.57 19.00 3.68
C LEU A 4 24.21 19.30 5.16
N LYS A 5 23.20 20.17 5.37
CA LYS A 5 22.79 20.57 6.70
C LYS A 5 21.79 19.64 7.36
N CYS A 6 20.99 18.92 6.56
CA CYS A 6 19.97 17.99 7.04
C CYS A 6 20.17 16.64 6.38
N PHE A 7 20.25 15.58 7.19
CA PHE A 7 20.35 14.20 6.75
C PHE A 7 19.19 13.41 7.35
N SER A 8 18.41 12.76 6.53
CA SER A 8 17.31 11.89 6.96
C SER A 8 17.49 10.51 6.36
N LEU A 9 17.52 9.52 7.24
CA LEU A 9 17.68 8.12 6.89
C LEU A 9 16.48 7.30 7.36
N LYS A 10 15.99 6.43 6.48
CA LYS A 10 15.03 5.37 6.82
C LYS A 10 15.55 4.06 6.25
N SER A 11 15.75 3.05 7.10
CA SER A 11 16.30 1.75 6.70
C SER A 11 15.77 0.61 7.56
N VAL A 12 15.86 -0.59 6.99
CA VAL A 12 15.72 -1.86 7.72
C VAL A 12 17.10 -2.46 7.84
N ILE A 13 17.51 -2.77 9.04
CA ILE A 13 18.82 -3.35 9.37
C ILE A 13 18.63 -4.84 9.61
N LEU A 14 19.29 -5.67 8.82
CA LEU A 14 19.16 -7.13 8.87
C LEU A 14 20.35 -7.82 9.52
N ASP A 15 21.49 -7.14 9.60
CA ASP A 15 22.73 -7.63 10.20
C ASP A 15 23.59 -6.50 10.81
N ASP A 16 24.57 -6.87 11.62
CA ASP A 16 25.43 -5.91 12.33
C ASP A 16 26.39 -5.16 11.40
N LEU A 17 26.74 -5.74 10.23
CA LEU A 17 27.58 -5.04 9.24
C LEU A 17 26.88 -3.82 8.68
N GLN A 18 25.56 -3.89 8.53
CA GLN A 18 24.76 -2.75 8.07
C GLN A 18 24.74 -1.62 9.12
N LEU A 19 24.82 -1.91 10.40
CA LEU A 19 24.98 -0.89 11.45
C LEU A 19 26.36 -0.23 11.37
N VAL A 20 27.41 -1.01 11.18
CA VAL A 20 28.78 -0.48 10.97
C VAL A 20 28.82 0.41 9.72
N TYR A 21 28.21 -0.02 8.64
CA TYR A 21 28.11 0.77 7.42
C TYR A 21 27.29 2.05 7.61
N LEU A 22 26.19 1.97 8.34
CA LEU A 22 25.39 3.14 8.72
C LEU A 22 26.22 4.15 9.51
N LYS A 23 26.95 3.70 10.52
CA LYS A 23 27.84 4.54 11.32
C LYS A 23 28.89 5.21 10.44
N TRP A 24 29.47 4.45 9.49
CA TRP A 24 30.43 4.99 8.53
C TRP A 24 29.80 6.09 7.65
N ILE A 25 28.57 5.87 7.13
CA ILE A 25 27.88 6.90 6.35
C ILE A 25 27.70 8.18 7.18
N ILE A 26 27.19 8.06 8.39
CA ILE A 26 26.90 9.20 9.24
C ILE A 26 28.19 9.97 9.60
N ASN A 27 29.29 9.27 9.84
CA ASN A 27 30.59 9.88 10.13
C ASN A 27 31.23 10.59 8.92
N ASN A 28 30.85 10.21 7.68
CA ASN A 28 31.35 10.86 6.46
C ASN A 28 30.54 12.08 6.02
N VAL A 29 29.49 12.46 6.74
CA VAL A 29 28.69 13.65 6.45
C VAL A 29 29.07 14.78 7.43
N TYR A 30 30.11 15.50 7.13
CA TYR A 30 30.84 16.41 8.05
C TYR A 30 30.10 17.67 8.57
N TYR A 31 28.95 18.03 8.10
CA TYR A 31 28.31 19.29 8.50
C TYR A 31 26.81 19.13 8.81
N ILE A 32 26.43 17.95 9.33
CA ILE A 32 25.04 17.68 9.68
C ILE A 32 24.64 18.58 10.86
N VAL A 33 23.64 19.41 10.64
CA VAL A 33 22.99 20.22 11.67
C VAL A 33 21.75 19.49 12.21
N LYS A 34 21.04 18.77 11.31
CA LYS A 34 19.87 17.98 11.65
C LYS A 34 20.02 16.55 11.15
N LEU A 35 19.93 15.61 12.08
CA LEU A 35 19.96 14.17 11.78
C LEU A 35 18.62 13.54 12.15
N LYS A 36 17.96 12.94 11.17
CA LYS A 36 16.75 12.14 11.38
C LYS A 36 17.02 10.69 11.04
N VAL A 37 16.80 9.78 11.99
CA VAL A 37 17.08 8.36 11.83
C VAL A 37 15.83 7.56 12.15
N ARG A 38 15.40 6.70 11.19
CA ARG A 38 14.31 5.74 11.40
C ARG A 38 14.79 4.36 11.01
N LEU A 39 14.89 3.47 11.97
CA LEU A 39 15.43 2.12 11.77
C LEU A 39 14.45 1.06 12.26
N ASP A 40 14.35 -0.03 11.50
CA ASP A 40 13.74 -1.29 11.89
C ASP A 40 14.88 -2.33 11.97
N ILE A 41 15.32 -2.69 13.17
CA ILE A 41 16.48 -3.56 13.42
C ILE A 41 15.97 -4.99 13.60
N LYS A 42 16.36 -5.85 12.67
CA LYS A 42 15.97 -7.28 12.61
C LYS A 42 17.16 -8.22 12.72
N THR A 43 18.24 -7.79 13.37
CA THR A 43 19.46 -8.60 13.49
C THR A 43 19.17 -9.92 14.19
N ARG A 44 19.80 -11.00 13.69
CA ARG A 44 19.60 -12.36 14.20
C ARG A 44 20.55 -12.74 15.35
N THR A 45 21.57 -11.94 15.57
CA THR A 45 22.79 -12.41 16.26
C THR A 45 22.79 -12.26 17.78
N ASN A 46 21.94 -11.41 18.37
CA ASN A 46 21.90 -11.34 19.82
C ASN A 46 20.50 -11.08 20.37
N GLU A 47 19.94 -12.09 21.00
CA GLU A 47 18.65 -12.07 21.69
C GLU A 47 18.55 -11.06 22.86
N THR A 48 19.57 -10.23 23.10
CA THR A 48 19.69 -9.33 24.25
C THR A 48 19.88 -7.86 23.90
N ASN A 49 19.81 -7.48 22.62
CA ASN A 49 20.09 -6.08 22.22
C ASN A 49 18.96 -5.14 22.59
N VAL A 50 18.96 -4.74 23.83
CA VAL A 50 18.18 -3.59 24.31
C VAL A 50 18.82 -2.34 23.75
N ILE A 51 18.04 -1.51 23.06
CA ILE A 51 18.50 -0.21 22.59
C ILE A 51 18.45 0.78 23.75
N ASP A 52 19.61 1.17 24.22
CA ASP A 52 19.82 2.22 25.24
C ASP A 52 20.66 3.37 24.66
N VAL A 53 21.09 4.27 25.52
CA VAL A 53 21.93 5.39 25.11
C VAL A 53 23.28 4.93 24.57
N ASN A 54 23.86 3.85 25.10
CA ASN A 54 25.17 3.33 24.68
C ASN A 54 25.07 2.76 23.25
N TYR A 55 24.02 2.01 23.00
CA TYR A 55 23.75 1.48 21.66
C TYR A 55 23.61 2.61 20.61
N LEU A 56 22.87 3.68 20.95
CA LEU A 56 22.73 4.84 20.03
C LEU A 56 24.08 5.51 19.76
N ARG A 57 24.90 5.69 20.80
CA ARG A 57 26.22 6.30 20.65
C ARG A 57 27.15 5.45 19.80
N GLU A 58 27.14 4.15 20.01
CA GLU A 58 28.05 3.23 19.34
C GLU A 58 27.70 3.09 17.84
N TYR A 59 26.40 2.94 17.50
CA TYR A 59 26.02 2.53 16.15
C TYR A 59 25.32 3.63 15.32
N ILE A 60 24.75 4.67 15.93
CA ILE A 60 23.84 5.57 15.25
C ILE A 60 24.27 7.03 15.29
N MET A 61 24.86 7.48 16.37
CA MET A 61 25.32 8.86 16.49
C MET A 61 26.67 9.06 15.80
N PRO A 62 26.92 10.22 15.15
CA PRO A 62 28.24 10.54 14.63
C PRO A 62 29.26 10.71 15.77
N ASP A 63 30.51 10.34 15.51
CA ASP A 63 31.58 10.50 16.50
C ASP A 63 31.90 11.98 16.75
N ILE A 64 31.68 12.82 15.74
CA ILE A 64 31.87 14.26 15.81
C ILE A 64 30.53 14.98 15.85
N LEU A 65 30.15 15.50 17.01
CA LEU A 65 28.85 16.13 17.26
C LEU A 65 28.86 17.67 17.14
N ILE A 66 29.97 18.29 16.72
CA ILE A 66 30.18 19.76 16.86
C ILE A 66 29.03 20.54 16.17
N HIS A 67 28.55 20.09 15.03
CA HIS A 67 27.55 20.79 14.24
C HIS A 67 26.12 20.26 14.45
N LEU A 68 25.93 19.12 15.12
CA LEU A 68 24.63 18.49 15.27
C LEU A 68 23.81 19.21 16.36
N ILE A 69 22.75 19.90 15.94
CA ILE A 69 21.85 20.63 16.85
C ILE A 69 20.58 19.82 17.09
N ASP A 70 20.06 19.19 16.06
CA ASP A 70 18.80 18.46 16.07
C ASP A 70 19.05 16.98 15.78
N PHE A 71 18.69 16.11 16.74
CA PHE A 71 18.78 14.66 16.58
C PHE A 71 17.44 14.00 16.84
N ASP A 72 16.73 13.68 15.75
CA ASP A 72 15.46 12.96 15.78
C ASP A 72 15.68 11.49 15.44
N PHE A 73 15.27 10.60 16.32
CA PHE A 73 15.33 9.16 16.01
C PHE A 73 14.04 8.43 16.38
N TYR A 74 13.75 7.38 15.64
CA TYR A 74 12.78 6.36 15.96
C TYR A 74 13.33 5.01 15.53
N ILE A 75 13.49 4.11 16.50
CA ILE A 75 14.13 2.81 16.29
C ILE A 75 13.23 1.73 16.86
N VAL A 76 13.02 0.70 16.06
CA VAL A 76 12.33 -0.53 16.44
C VAL A 76 13.34 -1.65 16.42
N SER A 77 13.40 -2.45 17.47
CA SER A 77 14.27 -3.62 17.54
C SER A 77 13.55 -4.81 18.15
N LYS A 78 13.76 -5.99 17.60
CA LYS A 78 13.35 -7.22 18.25
C LYS A 78 14.22 -7.44 19.50
N CYS A 79 13.59 -7.67 20.63
CA CYS A 79 14.29 -7.98 21.86
C CYS A 79 13.48 -8.98 22.70
N LYS A 80 14.13 -9.54 23.72
CA LYS A 80 13.43 -10.34 24.74
C LYS A 80 12.44 -9.47 25.50
N LEU A 81 11.50 -10.11 26.19
CA LEU A 81 10.53 -9.44 27.03
C LEU A 81 11.20 -8.44 27.97
N LEU A 82 10.80 -7.18 27.88
CA LEU A 82 11.22 -6.12 28.79
C LEU A 82 10.13 -5.90 29.85
N PHE A 83 10.56 -5.78 31.10
CA PHE A 83 9.70 -5.39 32.22
C PHE A 83 9.67 -3.87 32.36
N GLU A 84 8.71 -3.35 33.12
CA GLU A 84 8.60 -1.89 33.36
C GLU A 84 9.86 -1.28 33.94
N ASN A 85 10.49 -1.95 34.92
CA ASN A 85 11.75 -1.53 35.49
C ASN A 85 12.91 -1.44 34.49
N ASP A 86 12.90 -2.27 33.44
CA ASP A 86 13.91 -2.21 32.39
C ASP A 86 13.67 -1.03 31.46
N ILE A 87 12.42 -0.73 31.18
CA ILE A 87 12.03 0.44 30.39
C ILE A 87 12.42 1.73 31.11
N GLU A 88 12.21 1.81 32.44
CA GLU A 88 12.62 2.96 33.23
C GLU A 88 14.14 3.14 33.22
N LYS A 89 14.93 2.06 33.42
CA LYS A 89 16.39 2.10 33.32
C LYS A 89 16.87 2.59 31.93
N ILE A 90 16.23 2.14 30.87
CA ILE A 90 16.55 2.60 29.52
C ILE A 90 16.30 4.10 29.40
N ILE A 91 15.13 4.60 29.81
CA ILE A 91 14.81 6.02 29.78
C ILE A 91 15.78 6.83 30.61
N ASP A 92 16.11 6.35 31.81
CA ASP A 92 17.04 7.02 32.70
C ASP A 92 18.47 7.02 32.16
N SER A 93 18.87 6.04 31.36
CA SER A 93 20.17 6.07 30.68
C SER A 93 20.34 7.31 29.80
N PHE A 94 19.25 7.75 29.12
CA PHE A 94 19.27 8.98 28.31
C PHE A 94 19.22 10.26 29.15
N LYS A 95 18.46 10.25 30.25
CA LYS A 95 18.36 11.40 31.13
C LYS A 95 19.68 11.70 31.87
N ASN A 96 20.48 10.66 32.09
CA ASN A 96 21.76 10.76 32.82
C ASN A 96 22.97 10.85 31.87
N ASP A 97 22.81 10.70 30.58
CA ASP A 97 23.92 10.84 29.65
C ASP A 97 24.26 12.30 29.38
N ARG A 98 25.55 12.64 29.56
CA ARG A 98 26.05 14.01 29.46
C ARG A 98 25.79 14.65 28.12
N ILE A 99 25.93 13.89 27.00
CA ILE A 99 25.73 14.43 25.66
C ILE A 99 24.23 14.76 25.44
N PHE A 100 23.33 13.90 25.89
CA PHE A 100 21.91 14.12 25.79
C PHE A 100 21.43 15.28 26.66
N ILE A 101 22.03 15.47 27.88
CA ILE A 101 21.75 16.60 28.76
C ILE A 101 22.21 17.90 28.10
N ASP A 102 23.47 17.97 27.68
CA ASP A 102 24.08 19.18 27.11
C ASP A 102 23.41 19.66 25.84
N ARG A 103 22.75 18.73 25.10
CA ARG A 103 22.03 19.01 23.85
C ARG A 103 20.50 19.09 23.98
N TYR A 104 19.98 18.97 25.20
CA TYR A 104 18.53 18.95 25.48
C TYR A 104 17.78 17.82 24.76
N TRP A 105 18.43 16.67 24.49
CA TRP A 105 17.84 15.51 23.83
C TRP A 105 17.27 14.46 24.79
N THR A 106 17.12 14.80 26.07
CA THR A 106 16.71 13.90 27.17
C THR A 106 15.23 13.46 27.09
N ASN A 107 14.42 14.06 26.20
CA ASN A 107 13.03 13.67 26.05
C ASN A 107 12.90 12.40 25.19
N VAL A 108 13.47 11.30 25.67
CA VAL A 108 13.41 9.99 25.04
C VAL A 108 12.28 9.17 25.65
N LYS A 109 11.58 8.45 24.79
CA LYS A 109 10.50 7.55 25.19
C LYS A 109 10.80 6.15 24.71
N CYS A 110 10.57 5.18 25.59
CA CYS A 110 10.75 3.76 25.33
C CYS A 110 9.42 3.05 25.56
N TYR A 111 9.10 2.14 24.67
CA TYR A 111 7.91 1.30 24.75
C TYR A 111 8.26 -0.12 24.30
N PHE A 112 7.68 -1.13 24.96
CA PHE A 112 7.82 -2.53 24.57
C PHE A 112 6.49 -3.09 24.06
N ASP A 113 6.48 -3.52 22.80
CA ASP A 113 5.35 -4.22 22.21
C ASP A 113 5.45 -5.72 22.54
N ARG A 114 4.59 -6.18 23.44
CA ARG A 114 4.57 -7.58 23.89
C ARG A 114 4.12 -8.54 22.79
N ALA A 115 3.27 -8.09 21.87
CA ALA A 115 2.74 -8.95 20.81
C ALA A 115 3.80 -9.23 19.73
N LEU A 116 4.61 -8.21 19.42
CA LEU A 116 5.66 -8.31 18.40
C LEU A 116 7.04 -8.62 19.00
N LEU A 117 7.15 -8.63 20.33
CA LEU A 117 8.43 -8.72 21.06
C LEU A 117 9.44 -7.68 20.54
N CYS A 118 8.98 -6.43 20.45
CA CYS A 118 9.76 -5.32 19.92
C CYS A 118 9.86 -4.18 20.91
N GLN A 119 11.08 -3.68 21.08
CA GLN A 119 11.34 -2.40 21.73
C GLN A 119 11.16 -1.28 20.71
N HIS A 120 10.48 -0.23 21.11
CA HIS A 120 10.36 1.02 20.37
C HIS A 120 11.01 2.13 21.19
N ILE A 121 11.93 2.87 20.59
CA ILE A 121 12.59 4.01 21.22
C ILE A 121 12.56 5.23 20.31
N SER A 122 12.30 6.41 20.89
CA SER A 122 12.12 7.63 20.12
C SER A 122 12.53 8.87 20.91
N SER A 123 13.25 9.79 20.26
CA SER A 123 13.50 11.15 20.74
C SER A 123 12.39 12.13 20.37
N ILE A 124 11.55 11.75 19.42
CA ILE A 124 10.49 12.59 18.88
C ILE A 124 9.35 12.61 19.90
N ARG A 125 8.62 13.73 20.00
CA ARG A 125 7.33 13.79 20.71
C ARG A 125 6.27 12.83 20.12
N ILE A 126 6.72 11.95 19.25
CA ILE A 126 5.92 10.94 18.57
C ILE A 126 6.10 9.63 19.31
N ILE A 127 5.14 9.25 20.10
CA ILE A 127 5.07 7.91 20.65
C ILE A 127 4.01 7.15 19.89
N LYS A 128 4.38 5.97 19.39
CA LYS A 128 3.38 5.06 18.87
C LYS A 128 2.48 4.60 20.00
N PRO A 129 1.16 4.76 19.91
CA PRO A 129 0.28 4.07 20.83
C PRO A 129 0.50 2.57 20.69
N LYS A 130 0.27 1.84 21.75
CA LYS A 130 0.13 0.39 21.72
C LYS A 130 -0.89 0.00 20.66
N LEU A 131 -0.39 -0.40 19.49
CA LEU A 131 -1.28 -0.69 18.35
C LEU A 131 -2.15 -1.93 18.58
N PHE A 132 -1.93 -2.70 19.67
CA PHE A 132 -2.51 -4.02 19.78
C PHE A 132 -3.28 -4.34 21.05
N ASP A 133 -3.01 -3.71 22.19
CA ASP A 133 -3.69 -4.10 23.44
C ASP A 133 -4.55 -3.03 24.09
N ASN A 134 -4.28 -1.72 23.94
CA ASN A 134 -5.08 -0.64 24.50
C ASN A 134 -4.82 0.67 23.76
N ILE A 135 -5.26 0.76 22.50
CA ILE A 135 -5.09 1.95 21.67
C ILE A 135 -5.80 3.17 22.28
N ILE A 136 -6.85 2.91 23.07
CA ILE A 136 -7.74 3.93 23.62
C ILE A 136 -7.10 4.72 24.78
N ASP A 137 -6.13 4.14 25.48
CA ASP A 137 -5.61 4.74 26.74
C ASP A 137 -4.58 5.87 26.53
N TYR A 138 -4.07 6.08 25.30
CA TYR A 138 -2.98 7.03 25.05
C TYR A 138 -3.14 7.91 23.82
N PRO A 139 -4.27 8.64 23.63
CA PRO A 139 -4.46 9.47 22.45
C PRO A 139 -3.52 10.67 22.35
N MET A 140 -2.88 11.07 23.47
CA MET A 140 -2.15 12.33 23.59
C MET A 140 -0.63 12.23 23.32
N ILE A 141 -0.18 11.08 22.79
CA ILE A 141 1.27 10.83 22.70
C ILE A 141 1.87 11.26 21.35
N PHE A 142 1.04 11.63 20.38
CA PHE A 142 1.45 11.99 19.03
C PHE A 142 1.07 13.42 18.68
N ASP A 143 2.03 14.19 18.23
CA ASP A 143 1.79 15.40 17.47
C ASP A 143 1.67 15.01 15.97
N TRP A 144 0.45 14.76 15.54
CA TRP A 144 0.13 14.30 14.20
C TRP A 144 -0.29 15.43 13.25
N GLU A 145 -0.15 16.68 13.67
CA GLU A 145 -0.60 17.85 12.89
C GLU A 145 -0.04 17.87 11.46
N ASN A 146 1.11 17.27 11.24
CA ASN A 146 1.77 17.23 9.95
C ASN A 146 1.68 15.89 9.20
N VAL A 147 1.01 14.88 9.75
CA VAL A 147 0.86 13.57 9.09
C VAL A 147 -0.31 13.61 8.13
N LYS A 148 -0.03 13.55 6.82
CA LYS A 148 -1.03 13.55 5.75
C LYS A 148 -1.34 12.15 5.21
N CYS A 149 -0.45 11.20 5.42
CA CYS A 149 -0.58 9.83 4.94
C CYS A 149 -0.21 8.83 6.04
N MET A 150 -1.02 7.81 6.24
CA MET A 150 -0.79 6.74 7.20
C MET A 150 -0.80 5.39 6.49
N LYS A 151 0.14 4.53 6.89
CA LYS A 151 0.13 3.12 6.49
C LYS A 151 -0.34 2.26 7.66
N ILE A 152 -1.34 1.45 7.44
CA ILE A 152 -2.00 0.65 8.45
C ILE A 152 -1.90 -0.83 8.06
N ASP A 153 -1.31 -1.63 8.94
CA ASP A 153 -1.37 -3.09 8.82
C ASP A 153 -2.68 -3.58 9.44
N LEU A 154 -3.54 -4.20 8.65
CA LEU A 154 -4.84 -4.69 9.11
C LEU A 154 -4.65 -5.89 10.05
N CYS A 155 -5.15 -5.73 11.25
CA CYS A 155 -5.23 -6.76 12.27
C CYS A 155 -6.58 -6.66 13.02
N PRO A 156 -7.04 -7.70 13.73
CA PRO A 156 -8.32 -7.67 14.43
C PRO A 156 -8.49 -6.51 15.43
N ALA A 157 -7.43 -6.11 16.11
CA ALA A 157 -7.47 -5.01 17.09
C ALA A 157 -7.59 -3.61 16.48
N ILE A 158 -7.41 -3.47 15.16
CA ILE A 158 -7.38 -2.15 14.54
C ILE A 158 -8.73 -1.45 14.50
N TYR A 159 -9.85 -2.20 14.67
CA TYR A 159 -11.18 -1.58 14.60
C TYR A 159 -11.47 -0.64 15.76
N SER A 160 -11.07 -0.99 16.97
CA SER A 160 -11.17 -0.07 18.11
C SER A 160 -10.36 1.21 17.86
N PHE A 161 -9.26 1.09 17.11
CA PHE A 161 -8.47 2.22 16.66
C PHE A 161 -9.20 3.05 15.59
N LEU A 162 -9.85 2.40 14.63
CA LEU A 162 -10.57 3.10 13.58
C LEU A 162 -11.77 3.89 14.10
N THR A 163 -12.41 3.45 15.20
CA THR A 163 -13.53 4.18 15.85
C THR A 163 -13.10 5.55 16.39
N GLU A 164 -11.86 5.66 16.84
CA GLU A 164 -11.32 6.91 17.38
C GLU A 164 -10.43 7.66 16.37
N PHE A 165 -10.32 7.13 15.15
CA PHE A 165 -9.35 7.58 14.14
C PHE A 165 -9.45 9.08 13.83
N ASP A 166 -10.64 9.58 13.52
CA ASP A 166 -10.83 10.99 13.16
C ASP A 166 -10.57 11.95 14.32
N LYS A 167 -10.80 11.49 15.57
CA LYS A 167 -10.50 12.29 16.75
C LYS A 167 -9.00 12.40 16.99
N ILE A 168 -8.27 11.31 16.71
CA ILE A 168 -6.83 11.22 16.94
C ILE A 168 -6.05 11.84 15.77
N TYR A 169 -6.57 11.71 14.54
CA TYR A 169 -5.86 12.05 13.30
C TYR A 169 -6.65 12.95 12.34
N PRO A 170 -7.08 14.14 12.77
CA PRO A 170 -7.97 14.99 11.98
C PRO A 170 -7.35 15.51 10.67
N HIS A 171 -6.04 15.37 10.47
CA HIS A 171 -5.33 15.89 9.29
C HIS A 171 -4.93 14.83 8.28
N ILE A 172 -5.19 13.54 8.56
CA ILE A 172 -4.88 12.47 7.62
C ILE A 172 -5.86 12.48 6.46
N ARG A 173 -5.29 12.53 5.25
CA ARG A 173 -6.06 12.53 4.00
C ARG A 173 -5.90 11.26 3.19
N SER A 174 -4.87 10.46 3.48
CA SER A 174 -4.55 9.26 2.74
C SER A 174 -4.25 8.10 3.70
N ILE A 175 -4.87 6.96 3.46
CA ILE A 175 -4.58 5.73 4.19
C ILE A 175 -4.16 4.65 3.18
N GLU A 176 -3.00 4.04 3.45
CA GLU A 176 -2.56 2.83 2.78
C GLU A 176 -2.80 1.64 3.70
N PHE A 177 -3.68 0.73 3.30
CA PHE A 177 -3.95 -0.50 4.02
C PHE A 177 -3.06 -1.64 3.51
N ASN A 178 -2.38 -2.30 4.45
CA ASN A 178 -1.60 -3.49 4.17
C ASN A 178 -2.19 -4.67 4.95
N MET A 179 -2.58 -5.72 4.24
CA MET A 179 -3.16 -6.92 4.86
C MET A 179 -2.12 -7.83 5.51
N GLY A 180 -0.90 -7.37 5.71
CA GLY A 180 0.16 -8.10 6.40
C GLY A 180 0.44 -9.48 5.77
N ARG A 181 1.70 -9.82 5.61
CA ARG A 181 2.12 -11.18 5.17
C ARG A 181 1.92 -12.25 6.24
N HIS A 182 1.04 -12.02 7.20
CA HIS A 182 0.80 -12.99 8.28
C HIS A 182 0.11 -14.22 7.72
N LYS A 183 0.91 -15.21 7.35
CA LYS A 183 0.50 -16.58 7.00
C LYS A 183 -0.38 -17.24 8.09
N TYR A 184 -0.47 -16.64 9.26
CA TYR A 184 -1.04 -17.23 10.47
C TYR A 184 -2.32 -16.55 10.99
N LEU A 185 -2.85 -15.54 10.31
CA LEU A 185 -4.20 -15.08 10.68
C LEU A 185 -5.17 -16.19 10.25
N SER A 186 -5.44 -17.08 11.20
CA SER A 186 -6.34 -18.22 11.01
C SER A 186 -7.72 -17.69 10.60
N HIS A 187 -8.47 -18.55 9.89
CA HIS A 187 -9.88 -18.31 9.54
C HIS A 187 -10.71 -17.82 10.74
N LEU A 188 -10.35 -18.29 11.94
CA LEU A 188 -10.97 -17.90 13.22
C LEU A 188 -10.78 -16.41 13.54
N ALA A 189 -9.60 -15.85 13.30
CA ALA A 189 -9.33 -14.44 13.58
C ALA A 189 -10.14 -13.49 12.67
N TYR A 190 -10.36 -13.85 11.41
CA TYR A 190 -11.22 -13.08 10.51
C TYR A 190 -12.70 -13.22 10.82
N SER A 191 -13.18 -14.39 11.22
CA SER A 191 -14.58 -14.61 11.55
C SER A 191 -14.97 -13.94 12.87
N THR A 192 -14.13 -14.06 13.90
CA THR A 192 -14.34 -13.35 15.19
C THR A 192 -14.29 -11.85 15.00
N PHE A 193 -13.43 -11.40 14.12
CA PHE A 193 -13.26 -10.03 13.71
C PHE A 193 -14.52 -9.42 13.07
N LEU A 194 -15.15 -10.11 12.12
CA LEU A 194 -16.38 -9.62 11.50
C LEU A 194 -17.59 -9.71 12.41
N GLN A 195 -17.69 -10.75 13.23
CA GLN A 195 -18.81 -10.89 14.14
C GLN A 195 -18.82 -9.83 15.24
N SER A 196 -17.65 -9.50 15.80
CA SER A 196 -17.56 -8.45 16.84
C SER A 196 -17.59 -7.02 16.29
N SER A 197 -17.39 -6.85 14.98
CA SER A 197 -17.21 -5.53 14.37
C SER A 197 -18.41 -5.06 13.57
N LEU A 198 -19.31 -5.96 13.14
CA LEU A 198 -20.41 -5.64 12.24
C LEU A 198 -21.37 -4.58 12.81
N ASP A 199 -21.59 -4.57 14.12
CA ASP A 199 -22.48 -3.61 14.76
C ASP A 199 -21.82 -2.25 15.02
N ILE A 200 -20.49 -2.24 15.15
CA ILE A 200 -19.71 -1.03 15.52
C ILE A 200 -19.23 -0.27 14.27
N VAL A 201 -18.95 -0.98 13.17
CA VAL A 201 -18.30 -0.41 11.97
C VAL A 201 -19.22 0.51 11.18
N ASN A 202 -20.53 0.34 11.27
CA ASN A 202 -21.49 1.17 10.54
C ASN A 202 -21.47 2.66 10.94
N ASP A 203 -20.92 2.99 12.12
CA ASP A 203 -20.86 4.35 12.66
C ASP A 203 -19.49 5.03 12.45
N ILE A 204 -18.51 4.31 11.90
CA ILE A 204 -17.17 4.87 11.67
C ILE A 204 -17.14 5.63 10.35
N HIS A 205 -16.94 6.94 10.42
CA HIS A 205 -16.83 7.81 9.25
C HIS A 205 -15.55 8.65 9.29
N PHE A 206 -14.72 8.54 8.26
CA PHE A 206 -13.54 9.37 8.10
C PHE A 206 -13.92 10.67 7.38
N GLN A 207 -13.90 11.78 8.09
CA GLN A 207 -14.30 13.08 7.54
C GLN A 207 -13.29 13.64 6.54
N TYR A 208 -12.01 13.40 6.77
CA TYR A 208 -10.91 14.05 6.04
C TYR A 208 -10.15 13.14 5.11
N VAL A 209 -10.35 11.83 5.21
CA VAL A 209 -9.71 10.84 4.33
C VAL A 209 -10.36 10.87 2.96
N THR A 210 -9.59 11.22 1.96
CA THR A 210 -10.02 11.29 0.56
C THR A 210 -9.33 10.27 -0.34
N ARG A 211 -8.32 9.57 0.18
CA ARG A 211 -7.54 8.58 -0.56
C ARG A 211 -7.40 7.29 0.22
N LEU A 212 -7.76 6.18 -0.42
CA LEU A 212 -7.50 4.83 0.04
C LEU A 212 -6.61 4.09 -0.96
N ASP A 213 -5.60 3.42 -0.42
CA ASP A 213 -4.68 2.59 -1.18
C ASP A 213 -4.62 1.20 -0.55
N PHE A 214 -5.04 0.19 -1.30
CA PHE A 214 -4.97 -1.21 -0.92
C PHE A 214 -3.81 -1.87 -1.67
N GLY A 215 -2.60 -1.70 -1.13
CA GLY A 215 -1.35 -2.11 -1.75
C GLY A 215 -1.07 -3.61 -1.73
N SER A 216 0.09 -3.99 -2.26
CA SER A 216 0.52 -5.33 -2.66
C SER A 216 0.54 -6.42 -1.59
N GLY A 217 0.51 -6.05 -0.33
CA GLY A 217 0.45 -7.02 0.77
C GLY A 217 -0.91 -7.67 0.95
N PHE A 218 -1.95 -7.05 0.39
CA PHE A 218 -3.33 -7.45 0.65
C PHE A 218 -3.69 -8.83 0.08
N TRP A 219 -3.06 -9.25 -1.02
CA TRP A 219 -3.68 -10.25 -1.88
C TRP A 219 -2.84 -11.45 -2.32
N ARG A 220 -1.65 -11.63 -1.80
CA ARG A 220 -0.84 -12.81 -2.16
C ARG A 220 -1.38 -14.08 -1.51
N GLY A 221 -2.30 -14.73 -2.18
CA GLY A 221 -2.81 -16.05 -1.81
C GLY A 221 -3.61 -16.67 -2.95
N SER A 222 -3.12 -17.76 -3.52
CA SER A 222 -3.78 -18.55 -4.56
C SER A 222 -5.21 -18.93 -4.17
N ALA A 223 -6.17 -18.61 -5.03
CA ALA A 223 -7.61 -18.77 -4.81
C ALA A 223 -8.17 -20.20 -5.08
N TYR A 224 -7.34 -21.24 -5.07
CA TYR A 224 -7.72 -22.52 -5.69
C TYR A 224 -8.16 -23.67 -4.76
N ASN A 225 -8.49 -23.43 -3.48
CA ASN A 225 -9.08 -24.46 -2.63
C ASN A 225 -10.44 -24.02 -2.10
N ASP A 226 -11.41 -24.91 -1.98
CA ASP A 226 -12.79 -24.65 -1.51
C ASP A 226 -12.90 -23.92 -0.16
N HIS A 227 -11.91 -24.06 0.71
CA HIS A 227 -11.78 -23.25 1.92
C HIS A 227 -11.48 -21.76 1.64
N CYS A 228 -11.15 -21.40 0.40
CA CYS A 228 -10.83 -20.03 -0.02
C CYS A 228 -12.07 -19.15 -0.24
N ILE A 229 -13.22 -19.71 -0.64
CA ILE A 229 -14.42 -18.89 -0.95
C ILE A 229 -14.90 -18.11 0.28
N ASN A 230 -14.98 -18.77 1.43
CA ASN A 230 -15.37 -18.07 2.67
C ASN A 230 -14.37 -17.00 3.08
N ARG A 231 -13.07 -17.25 2.87
CA ARG A 231 -12.02 -16.26 3.11
C ARG A 231 -12.13 -15.08 2.13
N THR A 232 -12.44 -15.34 0.87
CA THR A 232 -12.63 -14.31 -0.15
C THR A 232 -13.83 -13.44 0.19
N LYS A 233 -14.96 -14.02 0.56
CA LYS A 233 -16.15 -13.29 1.03
C LYS A 233 -15.84 -12.38 2.22
N LEU A 234 -15.17 -12.92 3.24
CA LEU A 234 -14.78 -12.18 4.43
C LEU A 234 -13.89 -10.97 4.08
N ARG A 235 -12.90 -11.17 3.22
CA ARG A 235 -12.01 -10.09 2.76
C ARG A 235 -12.76 -9.05 1.94
N ALA A 236 -13.67 -9.47 1.06
CA ALA A 236 -14.52 -8.58 0.29
C ALA A 236 -15.40 -7.71 1.21
N GLN A 237 -15.95 -8.29 2.29
CA GLN A 237 -16.71 -7.55 3.30
C GLN A 237 -15.85 -6.51 4.02
N VAL A 238 -14.63 -6.90 4.47
CA VAL A 238 -13.69 -5.94 5.08
C VAL A 238 -13.37 -4.80 4.11
N LEU A 239 -13.12 -5.11 2.85
CA LEU A 239 -12.86 -4.10 1.81
C LEU A 239 -14.06 -3.16 1.64
N ALA A 240 -15.29 -3.70 1.62
CA ALA A 240 -16.52 -2.90 1.54
C ALA A 240 -16.64 -1.90 2.70
N TYR A 241 -16.37 -2.36 3.91
CA TYR A 241 -16.40 -1.49 5.09
C TYR A 241 -15.36 -0.39 5.02
N LEU A 242 -14.11 -0.73 4.71
CA LEU A 242 -13.01 0.24 4.62
C LEU A 242 -13.27 1.32 3.55
N ILE A 243 -13.82 0.91 2.39
CA ILE A 243 -14.21 1.84 1.32
C ILE A 243 -15.38 2.73 1.75
N SER A 244 -16.25 2.22 2.64
CA SER A 244 -17.42 2.94 3.11
C SER A 244 -17.14 3.96 4.23
N MET A 245 -15.99 3.85 4.90
CA MET A 245 -15.61 4.75 6.00
C MET A 245 -15.38 6.22 5.56
N PRO A 246 -14.65 6.54 4.48
CA PRO A 246 -14.52 7.93 4.02
C PRO A 246 -15.85 8.52 3.59
N ILE A 247 -16.16 9.73 4.05
CA ILE A 247 -17.38 10.45 3.61
C ILE A 247 -17.24 10.87 2.16
N GLN A 248 -16.06 11.31 1.76
CA GLN A 248 -15.72 11.74 0.40
C GLN A 248 -14.47 11.04 -0.10
N LEU A 249 -14.61 9.87 -0.69
CA LEU A 249 -13.50 9.15 -1.29
C LEU A 249 -13.25 9.68 -2.71
N ILE A 250 -12.11 10.31 -2.95
CA ILE A 250 -11.74 10.88 -4.26
C ILE A 250 -10.81 9.94 -5.04
N TYR A 251 -9.88 9.27 -4.35
CA TYR A 251 -8.91 8.38 -4.97
C TYR A 251 -8.99 6.99 -4.34
N LEU A 252 -9.12 5.98 -5.19
CA LEU A 252 -9.14 4.57 -4.81
C LEU A 252 -8.10 3.79 -5.62
N ARG A 253 -7.16 3.14 -4.93
CA ARG A 253 -6.27 2.15 -5.53
C ARG A 253 -6.53 0.78 -4.94
N ILE A 254 -6.76 -0.19 -5.81
CA ILE A 254 -6.85 -1.61 -5.45
C ILE A 254 -5.84 -2.35 -6.34
N GLU A 255 -4.83 -2.97 -5.73
CA GLU A 255 -3.73 -3.58 -6.49
C GLU A 255 -4.21 -4.59 -7.53
N GLN A 256 -5.23 -5.39 -7.25
CA GLN A 256 -5.79 -6.35 -8.22
C GLN A 256 -7.27 -6.08 -8.46
N PHE A 257 -7.63 -5.89 -9.72
CA PHE A 257 -9.03 -5.67 -10.14
C PHE A 257 -9.99 -6.80 -9.72
N GLU A 258 -9.49 -8.04 -9.63
CA GLU A 258 -10.23 -9.20 -9.13
C GLU A 258 -10.90 -8.93 -7.77
N TRP A 259 -10.29 -8.13 -6.91
CA TRP A 259 -10.86 -7.79 -5.61
C TRP A 259 -11.99 -6.78 -5.69
N PHE A 260 -11.98 -5.94 -6.70
CA PHE A 260 -13.13 -5.09 -6.98
C PHE A 260 -14.32 -5.95 -7.46
N LEU A 261 -14.07 -6.98 -8.27
CA LEU A 261 -15.10 -7.97 -8.64
C LEU A 261 -15.65 -8.69 -7.41
N HIS A 262 -14.78 -9.23 -6.56
CA HIS A 262 -15.21 -9.91 -5.33
C HIS A 262 -15.96 -8.98 -4.36
N LEU A 263 -15.56 -7.71 -4.27
CA LEU A 263 -16.28 -6.70 -3.51
C LEU A 263 -17.74 -6.59 -3.99
N ILE A 264 -17.94 -6.48 -5.30
CA ILE A 264 -19.27 -6.33 -5.88
C ILE A 264 -20.07 -7.62 -5.76
N GLU A 265 -19.47 -8.76 -6.00
CA GLU A 265 -20.14 -10.07 -5.97
C GLU A 265 -20.55 -10.49 -4.55
N TYR A 266 -19.67 -10.29 -3.56
CA TYR A 266 -19.86 -10.86 -2.23
C TYR A 266 -20.19 -9.85 -1.14
N ALA A 267 -20.05 -8.55 -1.39
CA ALA A 267 -20.16 -7.53 -0.35
C ALA A 267 -20.75 -6.19 -0.83
N SER A 268 -21.42 -6.16 -1.97
CA SER A 268 -22.07 -4.93 -2.45
C SER A 268 -23.13 -4.40 -1.51
N ASP A 269 -23.81 -5.30 -0.77
CA ASP A 269 -24.80 -4.98 0.28
C ASP A 269 -24.17 -4.33 1.51
N LYS A 270 -22.87 -4.46 1.70
CA LYS A 270 -22.09 -3.86 2.80
C LYS A 270 -21.49 -2.51 2.44
N LEU A 271 -21.48 -2.15 1.17
CA LEU A 271 -21.07 -0.82 0.75
C LEU A 271 -22.12 0.21 1.20
N ARG A 272 -21.63 1.26 1.86
CA ARG A 272 -22.50 2.41 2.14
C ARG A 272 -23.07 2.94 0.82
N LYS A 273 -24.35 3.29 0.81
CA LYS A 273 -25.00 3.88 -0.36
C LYS A 273 -24.17 5.04 -0.90
N ASN A 274 -23.83 4.97 -2.17
CA ASN A 274 -23.01 5.99 -2.86
C ASN A 274 -21.55 6.13 -2.38
N ALA A 275 -20.98 5.17 -1.67
CA ALA A 275 -19.60 5.27 -1.17
C ALA A 275 -18.57 5.49 -2.30
N LEU A 276 -18.80 4.93 -3.48
CA LEU A 276 -17.92 5.03 -4.64
C LEU A 276 -18.30 6.17 -5.60
N THR A 277 -19.46 6.82 -5.46
CA THR A 277 -19.88 7.86 -6.41
C THR A 277 -19.04 9.13 -6.34
N THR A 278 -18.36 9.38 -5.23
CA THR A 278 -17.45 10.54 -5.10
C THR A 278 -16.07 10.29 -5.69
N VAL A 279 -15.75 9.05 -6.09
CA VAL A 279 -14.45 8.69 -6.63
C VAL A 279 -14.23 9.33 -8.00
N ARG A 280 -13.07 10.00 -8.15
CA ARG A 280 -12.63 10.66 -9.39
C ARG A 280 -11.43 9.97 -10.02
N HIS A 281 -10.63 9.28 -9.21
CA HIS A 281 -9.40 8.64 -9.65
C HIS A 281 -9.38 7.21 -9.14
N ILE A 282 -9.21 6.26 -10.06
CA ILE A 282 -9.09 4.83 -9.75
C ILE A 282 -7.81 4.27 -10.37
N GLU A 283 -7.20 3.35 -9.65
CA GLU A 283 -6.03 2.62 -10.09
C GLU A 283 -6.17 1.13 -9.79
N PHE A 284 -6.02 0.29 -10.82
CA PHE A 284 -6.05 -1.17 -10.73
C PHE A 284 -4.86 -1.81 -11.42
N CYS A 285 -4.42 -2.95 -10.91
CA CYS A 285 -3.66 -3.92 -11.65
C CYS A 285 -4.62 -4.95 -12.27
N LEU A 286 -4.59 -5.08 -13.58
CA LEU A 286 -5.32 -6.09 -14.32
C LEU A 286 -4.42 -7.28 -14.59
N SER A 287 -4.96 -8.48 -14.45
CA SER A 287 -4.27 -9.70 -14.88
C SER A 287 -3.93 -9.64 -16.37
N SER A 288 -2.88 -10.38 -16.75
CA SER A 288 -2.51 -10.55 -18.15
C SER A 288 -3.68 -11.08 -18.99
N CYS A 289 -3.89 -10.52 -20.18
CA CYS A 289 -4.85 -11.04 -21.15
C CYS A 289 -4.32 -12.28 -21.89
N ASN A 290 -3.03 -12.55 -21.79
CA ASN A 290 -2.34 -13.63 -22.51
C ASN A 290 -1.94 -14.81 -21.63
N TYR A 291 -1.76 -14.59 -20.31
CA TYR A 291 -1.29 -15.60 -19.36
C TYR A 291 -2.31 -15.81 -18.24
N GLY A 292 -2.11 -16.86 -17.46
CA GLY A 292 -2.95 -17.18 -16.32
C GLY A 292 -4.16 -18.07 -16.64
N SER A 293 -5.08 -18.19 -15.71
CA SER A 293 -6.33 -18.95 -15.89
C SER A 293 -7.25 -18.24 -16.89
N ASP A 294 -8.22 -18.98 -17.45
CA ASP A 294 -9.21 -18.39 -18.36
C ASP A 294 -10.07 -17.32 -17.69
N GLU A 295 -10.44 -17.53 -16.43
CA GLU A 295 -11.17 -16.56 -15.63
C GLU A 295 -10.36 -15.27 -15.47
N SER A 296 -9.09 -15.40 -15.08
CA SER A 296 -8.17 -14.27 -14.90
C SER A 296 -7.96 -13.49 -16.19
N ALA A 297 -7.71 -14.18 -17.31
CA ALA A 297 -7.47 -13.53 -18.59
C ALA A 297 -8.71 -12.78 -19.15
N HIS A 298 -9.92 -13.28 -18.86
CA HIS A 298 -11.15 -12.70 -19.38
C HIS A 298 -11.87 -11.77 -18.41
N MET A 299 -11.32 -11.50 -17.22
CA MET A 299 -11.99 -10.64 -16.22
C MET A 299 -12.10 -9.18 -16.66
N GLY A 300 -11.20 -8.72 -17.52
CA GLY A 300 -11.15 -7.33 -17.99
C GLY A 300 -12.45 -6.86 -18.66
N LYS A 301 -13.22 -7.75 -19.30
CA LYS A 301 -14.53 -7.45 -19.90
C LYS A 301 -15.55 -6.84 -18.90
N ASN A 302 -15.37 -7.07 -17.61
CA ASN A 302 -16.26 -6.53 -16.58
C ASN A 302 -15.83 -5.12 -16.10
N LEU A 303 -14.71 -4.60 -16.59
CA LEU A 303 -14.13 -3.35 -16.09
C LEU A 303 -15.08 -2.17 -16.32
N VAL A 304 -15.44 -1.91 -17.55
CA VAL A 304 -16.26 -0.74 -17.90
C VAL A 304 -17.67 -0.80 -17.32
N PRO A 305 -18.42 -1.92 -17.44
CA PRO A 305 -19.74 -2.04 -16.82
C PRO A 305 -19.75 -1.79 -15.31
N LEU A 306 -18.73 -2.27 -14.60
CA LEU A 306 -18.64 -2.06 -13.16
C LEU A 306 -18.27 -0.61 -12.81
N LEU A 307 -17.31 -0.03 -13.52
CA LEU A 307 -16.94 1.36 -13.30
C LEU A 307 -18.10 2.31 -13.56
N SER A 308 -18.83 2.12 -14.66
CA SER A 308 -20.01 2.96 -14.97
C SER A 308 -21.11 2.85 -13.92
N SER A 309 -21.30 1.67 -13.34
CA SER A 309 -22.34 1.43 -12.34
C SER A 309 -21.98 2.01 -10.96
N PHE A 310 -20.71 1.91 -10.56
CA PHE A 310 -20.29 2.26 -9.19
C PHE A 310 -19.55 3.58 -9.08
N THR A 311 -18.90 4.03 -10.16
CA THR A 311 -18.07 5.26 -10.20
C THR A 311 -18.43 6.16 -11.38
N PRO A 312 -19.69 6.61 -11.49
CA PRO A 312 -20.19 7.32 -12.69
C PRO A 312 -19.46 8.66 -12.97
N TYR A 313 -18.79 9.21 -11.98
CA TYR A 313 -18.07 10.49 -12.09
C TYR A 313 -16.55 10.31 -12.17
N LEU A 314 -16.08 9.15 -12.63
CA LEU A 314 -14.66 8.84 -12.77
C LEU A 314 -14.02 9.75 -13.82
N GLN A 315 -12.94 10.44 -13.43
CA GLN A 315 -12.17 11.35 -14.29
C GLN A 315 -10.85 10.74 -14.75
N THR A 316 -10.22 9.91 -13.92
CA THR A 316 -8.95 9.30 -14.26
C THR A 316 -9.00 7.80 -13.96
N LEU A 317 -8.73 7.02 -14.97
CA LEU A 317 -8.54 5.56 -14.85
C LEU A 317 -7.08 5.23 -15.12
N ARG A 318 -6.41 4.61 -14.15
CA ARG A 318 -5.05 4.11 -14.30
C ARG A 318 -5.05 2.60 -14.19
N LEU A 319 -4.46 1.94 -15.20
CA LEU A 319 -4.38 0.49 -15.28
C LEU A 319 -2.91 0.05 -15.34
N TRP A 320 -2.58 -0.97 -14.56
CA TRP A 320 -1.30 -1.67 -14.62
C TRP A 320 -1.53 -3.06 -15.18
N ARG A 321 -0.76 -3.44 -16.19
CA ARG A 321 -0.84 -4.73 -16.86
C ARG A 321 0.55 -5.31 -17.04
N ASP A 322 0.62 -6.65 -17.10
CA ASP A 322 1.88 -7.34 -17.36
C ASP A 322 2.18 -7.45 -18.87
N ASP A 323 1.18 -7.12 -19.71
CA ASP A 323 1.24 -7.29 -21.18
C ASP A 323 0.48 -6.15 -21.90
N ASP A 324 -0.21 -6.48 -23.00
CA ASP A 324 -0.86 -5.57 -23.93
C ASP A 324 -1.91 -4.62 -23.30
N PHE A 325 -2.22 -3.52 -23.98
CA PHE A 325 -3.13 -2.47 -23.49
C PHE A 325 -4.61 -2.86 -23.47
N PRO A 326 -5.20 -3.61 -24.43
CA PRO A 326 -6.59 -4.05 -24.36
C PRO A 326 -6.87 -4.80 -23.06
N TRP A 327 -7.98 -4.47 -22.39
CA TRP A 327 -8.38 -5.20 -21.19
C TRP A 327 -9.34 -6.36 -21.49
N THR A 328 -9.93 -6.39 -22.65
CA THR A 328 -10.68 -7.55 -23.13
C THR A 328 -9.76 -8.51 -23.84
N SER A 329 -9.68 -9.75 -23.34
CA SER A 329 -8.82 -10.78 -23.93
C SER A 329 -9.45 -11.41 -25.16
N ILE A 330 -8.66 -11.52 -26.24
CA ILE A 330 -9.01 -12.32 -27.43
C ILE A 330 -8.49 -13.75 -27.35
N ARG A 331 -7.86 -14.12 -26.23
CA ARG A 331 -7.34 -15.47 -26.03
C ARG A 331 -8.49 -16.48 -26.08
N PRO A 332 -8.38 -17.58 -26.86
CA PRO A 332 -9.37 -18.65 -26.86
C PRO A 332 -9.51 -19.26 -25.46
N LYS A 333 -10.73 -19.61 -25.07
CA LYS A 333 -10.96 -20.35 -23.84
C LYS A 333 -10.48 -21.79 -24.00
N TYR A 334 -9.82 -22.31 -22.98
CA TYR A 334 -9.34 -23.67 -22.97
C TYR A 334 -10.20 -24.53 -22.05
N GLU A 335 -10.77 -25.59 -22.60
CA GLU A 335 -11.67 -26.48 -21.86
C GLU A 335 -10.96 -27.36 -20.83
N THR A 336 -9.63 -27.53 -20.90
CA THR A 336 -8.89 -28.43 -19.98
C THR A 336 -7.65 -27.80 -19.39
N LYS A 337 -7.49 -27.91 -18.06
CA LYS A 337 -6.34 -27.38 -17.29
C LYS A 337 -4.98 -27.93 -17.73
N TYR A 338 -4.93 -29.14 -18.29
CA TYR A 338 -3.67 -29.83 -18.64
C TYR A 338 -3.03 -29.35 -19.93
N LEU A 339 -3.81 -28.78 -20.85
CA LEU A 339 -3.32 -28.31 -22.13
C LEU A 339 -2.82 -26.86 -22.11
N CYS A 340 -3.01 -26.19 -20.98
CA CYS A 340 -2.74 -24.76 -20.82
C CYS A 340 -1.30 -24.32 -21.17
N GLN A 341 -0.28 -25.12 -20.85
CA GLN A 341 1.12 -24.73 -21.10
C GLN A 341 1.54 -24.85 -22.58
N VAL A 342 1.04 -25.84 -23.30
CA VAL A 342 1.37 -26.05 -24.72
C VAL A 342 0.61 -25.03 -25.58
N PHE A 343 -0.67 -24.85 -25.31
CA PHE A 343 -1.51 -23.90 -26.03
C PHE A 343 -1.07 -22.44 -25.76
N SER A 344 -0.66 -22.11 -24.55
CA SER A 344 -0.16 -20.77 -24.25
C SER A 344 1.09 -20.43 -25.06
N ARG A 345 1.99 -21.39 -25.34
CA ARG A 345 3.17 -21.15 -26.19
C ARG A 345 2.80 -20.88 -27.64
N HIS A 346 1.84 -21.61 -28.18
CA HIS A 346 1.32 -21.35 -29.54
C HIS A 346 0.61 -20.01 -29.63
N TRP A 347 -0.22 -19.72 -28.65
CA TRP A 347 -0.91 -18.45 -28.53
C TRP A 347 0.07 -17.27 -28.50
N ILE A 348 1.08 -17.32 -27.65
CA ILE A 348 2.09 -16.27 -27.54
C ILE A 348 2.86 -16.06 -28.86
N LYS A 349 3.15 -17.15 -29.59
CA LYS A 349 3.75 -17.03 -30.93
C LYS A 349 2.81 -16.35 -31.92
N SER A 350 1.52 -16.63 -31.85
CA SER A 350 0.52 -16.02 -32.74
C SER A 350 0.35 -14.52 -32.52
N LEU A 351 0.63 -14.00 -31.32
CA LEU A 351 0.48 -12.57 -30.98
C LEU A 351 1.29 -11.60 -31.84
N ARG A 352 2.31 -12.11 -32.55
CA ARG A 352 3.17 -11.33 -33.44
C ARG A 352 2.71 -11.36 -34.91
N THR A 353 1.68 -12.11 -35.23
CA THR A 353 1.15 -12.15 -36.59
C THR A 353 0.34 -10.89 -36.91
N THR A 354 0.34 -10.49 -38.18
CA THR A 354 -0.47 -9.33 -38.64
C THR A 354 -1.95 -9.50 -38.29
N GLN A 355 -2.46 -10.72 -38.41
CA GLN A 355 -3.85 -11.03 -38.05
C GLN A 355 -4.11 -10.75 -36.57
N SER A 356 -3.26 -11.25 -35.67
CA SER A 356 -3.42 -11.02 -34.24
C SER A 356 -3.28 -9.54 -33.86
N ILE A 357 -2.38 -8.80 -34.52
CA ILE A 357 -2.27 -7.36 -34.32
C ILE A 357 -3.57 -6.67 -34.71
N THR A 358 -4.15 -7.02 -35.85
CA THR A 358 -5.43 -6.45 -36.33
C THR A 358 -6.57 -6.75 -35.36
N GLU A 359 -6.65 -7.98 -34.85
CA GLU A 359 -7.65 -8.39 -33.87
C GLU A 359 -7.50 -7.62 -32.54
N HIS A 360 -6.27 -7.45 -32.04
CA HIS A 360 -6.01 -6.65 -30.83
C HIS A 360 -6.40 -5.19 -31.02
N VAL A 361 -6.11 -4.60 -32.17
CA VAL A 361 -6.51 -3.22 -32.50
C VAL A 361 -8.02 -3.07 -32.50
N ALA A 362 -8.73 -4.02 -33.11
CA ALA A 362 -10.21 -4.00 -33.17
C ALA A 362 -10.83 -4.12 -31.77
N VAL A 363 -10.32 -5.04 -30.94
CA VAL A 363 -10.79 -5.20 -29.56
C VAL A 363 -10.47 -3.96 -28.73
N PHE A 364 -9.29 -3.39 -28.88
CA PHE A 364 -8.92 -2.17 -28.13
C PHE A 364 -9.76 -0.96 -28.56
N GLN A 365 -10.10 -0.87 -29.84
CA GLN A 365 -11.05 0.14 -30.31
C GLN A 365 -12.41 -0.02 -29.62
N GLN A 366 -12.92 -1.25 -29.52
CA GLN A 366 -14.18 -1.55 -28.84
C GLN A 366 -14.10 -1.19 -27.35
N ASP A 367 -13.02 -1.63 -26.68
CA ASP A 367 -12.76 -1.32 -25.27
C ASP A 367 -12.77 0.20 -25.00
N LEU A 368 -12.07 0.99 -25.84
CA LEU A 368 -12.03 2.45 -25.72
C LEU A 368 -13.38 3.10 -26.03
N SER A 369 -14.09 2.61 -27.04
CA SER A 369 -15.40 3.15 -27.39
C SER A 369 -16.42 2.95 -26.27
N GLU A 370 -16.46 1.75 -25.70
CA GLU A 370 -17.32 1.44 -24.56
C GLU A 370 -16.96 2.28 -23.33
N LEU A 371 -15.66 2.47 -23.07
CA LEU A 371 -15.17 3.29 -21.96
C LEU A 371 -15.64 4.75 -22.08
N VAL A 372 -15.43 5.36 -23.25
CA VAL A 372 -15.80 6.77 -23.49
C VAL A 372 -17.32 6.95 -23.52
N GLU A 373 -18.05 5.95 -24.02
CA GLU A 373 -19.51 5.99 -24.06
C GLU A 373 -20.11 5.90 -22.65
N GLN A 374 -19.59 5.04 -21.79
CA GLN A 374 -20.17 4.78 -20.47
C GLN A 374 -19.67 5.71 -19.37
N LEU A 375 -18.43 6.20 -19.47
CA LEU A 375 -17.82 7.09 -18.47
C LEU A 375 -17.72 8.53 -18.98
N LYS A 376 -18.82 9.28 -18.89
CA LYS A 376 -18.97 10.63 -19.47
C LYS A 376 -18.04 11.70 -18.88
N GLU A 377 -17.57 11.50 -17.66
CA GLU A 377 -16.68 12.42 -16.96
C GLU A 377 -15.19 12.03 -17.10
N LEU A 378 -14.90 10.98 -17.88
CA LEU A 378 -13.52 10.52 -18.06
C LEU A 378 -12.69 11.56 -18.81
N VAL A 379 -11.55 11.94 -18.24
CA VAL A 379 -10.59 12.89 -18.82
C VAL A 379 -9.31 12.19 -19.25
N LEU A 380 -8.87 11.19 -18.48
CA LEU A 380 -7.59 10.51 -18.68
C LEU A 380 -7.71 9.01 -18.45
N LEU A 381 -7.31 8.25 -19.45
CA LEU A 381 -6.94 6.83 -19.32
C LEU A 381 -5.42 6.71 -19.41
N ASP A 382 -4.81 6.05 -18.43
CA ASP A 382 -3.36 5.86 -18.31
C ASP A 382 -3.07 4.38 -18.08
N ILE A 383 -2.61 3.67 -19.12
CA ILE A 383 -2.32 2.23 -19.06
C ILE A 383 -0.81 2.02 -19.08
N TYR A 384 -0.31 1.33 -18.06
CA TYR A 384 1.05 0.78 -18.02
C TYR A 384 0.97 -0.68 -18.45
N GLY A 385 1.73 -1.03 -19.50
CA GLY A 385 1.76 -2.38 -20.06
C GLY A 385 2.97 -2.52 -20.96
N GLU A 386 3.21 -3.69 -21.52
CA GLU A 386 4.30 -3.93 -22.44
C GLU A 386 3.79 -4.51 -23.76
N ILE A 387 3.97 -3.77 -24.85
CA ILE A 387 3.51 -4.17 -26.19
C ILE A 387 4.66 -4.39 -27.16
N ASN A 388 4.41 -5.18 -28.18
CA ASN A 388 5.30 -5.26 -29.34
C ASN A 388 5.35 -3.92 -30.07
N ARG A 389 6.56 -3.50 -30.45
CA ARG A 389 6.80 -2.23 -31.17
C ARG A 389 5.92 -2.08 -32.41
N GLU A 390 5.65 -3.18 -33.08
CA GLU A 390 4.81 -3.24 -34.29
C GLU A 390 3.34 -2.85 -34.04
N LYS A 391 2.87 -2.86 -32.80
CA LYS A 391 1.49 -2.45 -32.43
C LYS A 391 1.35 -0.95 -32.22
N ILE A 392 2.43 -0.18 -32.07
CA ILE A 392 2.38 1.25 -31.73
C ILE A 392 1.62 2.03 -32.82
N GLU A 393 2.03 1.89 -34.08
CA GLU A 393 1.41 2.63 -35.19
C GLU A 393 -0.03 2.17 -35.48
N PRO A 394 -0.36 0.86 -35.48
CA PRO A 394 -1.73 0.41 -35.54
C PRO A 394 -2.65 1.01 -34.44
N TYR A 395 -2.20 1.04 -33.19
CA TYR A 395 -2.99 1.67 -32.11
C TYR A 395 -3.12 3.18 -32.30
N ARG A 396 -2.05 3.88 -32.71
CA ARG A 396 -2.08 5.32 -32.98
C ARG A 396 -3.07 5.66 -34.09
N SER A 397 -2.99 4.94 -35.20
CA SER A 397 -3.87 5.13 -36.37
C SER A 397 -5.33 4.88 -36.00
N MET A 398 -5.61 3.82 -35.24
CA MET A 398 -6.96 3.51 -34.74
C MET A 398 -7.51 4.66 -33.89
N VAL A 399 -6.73 5.16 -32.91
CA VAL A 399 -7.19 6.25 -32.05
C VAL A 399 -7.42 7.54 -32.84
N GLN A 400 -6.53 7.90 -33.76
CA GLN A 400 -6.68 9.09 -34.60
C GLN A 400 -7.92 9.01 -35.49
N MET A 401 -8.25 7.83 -36.00
CA MET A 401 -9.40 7.61 -36.86
C MET A 401 -10.73 7.67 -36.09
N HIS A 402 -10.80 7.03 -34.94
CA HIS A 402 -12.05 6.86 -34.20
C HIS A 402 -12.30 7.89 -33.12
N PHE A 403 -11.24 8.57 -32.65
CA PHE A 403 -11.30 9.59 -31.59
C PHE A 403 -10.57 10.87 -32.03
N PRO A 404 -11.01 11.56 -33.10
CA PRO A 404 -10.28 12.66 -33.71
C PRO A 404 -10.08 13.88 -32.79
N ASN A 405 -10.93 14.06 -31.78
CA ASN A 405 -10.87 15.15 -30.81
C ASN A 405 -10.02 14.80 -29.56
N SER A 406 -9.49 13.60 -29.48
CA SER A 406 -8.71 13.13 -28.34
C SER A 406 -7.20 13.32 -28.56
N ARG A 407 -6.47 13.36 -27.47
CA ARG A 407 -5.01 13.34 -27.50
C ARG A 407 -4.50 11.97 -27.06
N VAL A 408 -3.56 11.38 -27.79
CA VAL A 408 -2.96 10.10 -27.44
C VAL A 408 -1.42 10.21 -27.39
N HIS A 409 -0.83 9.49 -26.43
CA HIS A 409 0.60 9.27 -26.34
C HIS A 409 0.85 7.78 -26.10
N ILE A 410 1.55 7.14 -27.04
CA ILE A 410 1.79 5.68 -27.03
C ILE A 410 3.29 5.41 -27.05
N GLU A 411 3.73 4.65 -26.05
CA GLU A 411 5.07 4.09 -25.92
C GLU A 411 4.98 2.56 -25.79
N ILE A 412 6.10 1.86 -25.83
CA ILE A 412 6.14 0.40 -25.65
C ILE A 412 5.55 -0.02 -24.29
N THR A 413 5.75 0.82 -23.26
CA THR A 413 5.38 0.51 -21.86
C THR A 413 4.23 1.33 -21.34
N ARG A 414 3.64 2.24 -22.18
CA ARG A 414 2.60 3.14 -21.69
C ARG A 414 1.69 3.65 -22.79
N PHE A 415 0.42 3.65 -22.48
CA PHE A 415 -0.63 4.26 -23.31
C PHE A 415 -1.35 5.33 -22.47
N ARG A 416 -1.36 6.57 -22.95
CA ARG A 416 -2.13 7.67 -22.35
C ARG A 416 -3.10 8.24 -23.36
N PHE A 417 -4.35 8.35 -22.93
CA PHE A 417 -5.44 8.81 -23.77
C PHE A 417 -6.26 9.85 -23.01
N TRP A 418 -6.30 11.06 -23.54
CA TRP A 418 -7.12 12.17 -23.05
C TRP A 418 -8.35 12.27 -23.93
N VAL A 419 -9.51 12.13 -23.29
CA VAL A 419 -10.82 12.16 -23.94
C VAL A 419 -11.23 13.60 -24.24
#